data_d7e89932286acd8c959223dbad6e3d90
#
_entry.id   d7e89932286acd8c959223dbad6e3d90
#
_cell.length_a   1.000
_cell.length_b   1.000
_cell.length_c   1.000
_cell.angle_alpha   90.00
_cell.angle_beta   90.00
_cell.angle_gamma   90.00
#
_symmetry.space_group_name_H-M   'P 1'
#
loop_
_entity.id
_entity.type
_entity.pdbx_description
1 polymer ?
#
loop_
_entity_poly.entity_id
_entity_poly.type
_entity_poly.pdbx_seq_one_letter_code
_entity_poly.pdbx_strand_id
1 'polypeptide(L)'
;MKEKENFEKTDHYAKETQFYIKLLPFIDESTDDYFFIWDVKKRRVYFTARITKQYPLEEEENGYTLKQWLSIVHPCDKRMLLEELNKIKQGQKDTQDLNYRLIDRMGKNVWISCRGNIIADTKHKNPIMIGRICENVFSLWEDELTGLMNASKMAMDFEKKPLEQTG
;
A
#
# COMPACT_ATOMS: atom_id res chain seq x y z
N MET A 1 7.16 38.77 7.25
CA MET A 1 6.48 37.92 8.24
C MET A 1 5.91 36.63 7.65
N LYS A 2 5.20 36.68 6.57
CA LYS A 2 4.62 35.45 5.95
C LYS A 2 5.64 34.41 5.45
N GLU A 3 6.82 34.83 5.02
CA GLU A 3 7.88 33.91 4.54
C GLU A 3 8.56 33.15 5.68
N LYS A 4 8.79 33.78 6.83
CA LYS A 4 9.35 33.11 8.02
C LYS A 4 8.38 32.08 8.61
N GLU A 5 7.09 32.44 8.69
CA GLU A 5 6.05 31.50 9.15
C GLU A 5 5.90 30.28 8.23
N ASN A 6 6.06 30.45 6.92
CA ASN A 6 6.04 29.35 5.98
C ASN A 6 7.29 28.46 6.11
N PHE A 7 8.46 29.02 6.37
CA PHE A 7 9.71 28.28 6.52
C PHE A 7 9.69 27.43 7.80
N GLU A 8 9.27 27.99 8.94
CA GLU A 8 9.14 27.24 10.20
C GLU A 8 8.09 26.11 10.12
N LYS A 9 6.97 26.35 9.45
CA LYS A 9 5.96 25.31 9.20
C LYS A 9 6.49 24.19 8.31
N THR A 10 7.22 24.51 7.26
CA THR A 10 7.81 23.51 6.35
C THR A 10 8.85 22.65 7.05
N ASP A 11 9.66 23.24 7.94
CA ASP A 11 10.66 22.52 8.72
C ASP A 11 10.03 21.57 9.76
N HIS A 12 8.95 22.00 10.38
CA HIS A 12 8.18 21.18 11.33
C HIS A 12 7.60 19.92 10.65
N TYR A 13 7.03 20.04 9.45
CA TYR A 13 6.48 18.89 8.70
C TYR A 13 7.56 17.96 8.18
N ALA A 14 8.70 18.48 7.77
CA ALA A 14 9.83 17.65 7.41
C ALA A 14 10.31 16.80 8.59
N LYS A 15 10.32 17.36 9.79
CA LYS A 15 10.66 16.65 11.03
C LYS A 15 9.63 15.58 11.39
N GLU A 16 8.35 15.85 11.21
CA GLU A 16 7.27 14.91 11.50
C GLU A 16 7.34 13.69 10.57
N THR A 17 7.43 13.91 9.26
CA THR A 17 7.58 12.81 8.30
C THR A 17 8.85 12.00 8.58
N GLN A 18 9.96 12.64 8.89
CA GLN A 18 11.21 11.97 9.26
C GLN A 18 11.08 11.13 10.52
N PHE A 19 10.29 11.57 11.49
CA PHE A 19 10.02 10.79 12.70
C PHE A 19 9.35 9.47 12.36
N TYR A 20 8.31 9.46 11.53
CA TYR A 20 7.63 8.24 11.12
C TYR A 20 8.52 7.31 10.30
N ILE A 21 9.34 7.86 9.40
CA ILE A 21 10.29 7.07 8.60
C ILE A 21 11.29 6.34 9.50
N LYS A 22 11.78 6.99 10.56
CA LYS A 22 12.70 6.38 11.52
C LYS A 22 12.12 5.22 12.31
N LEU A 23 10.79 5.09 12.38
CA LEU A 23 10.13 3.97 13.05
C LEU A 23 10.07 2.70 12.17
N LEU A 24 10.16 2.83 10.84
CA LEU A 24 10.04 1.70 9.92
C LEU A 24 10.98 0.53 10.23
N PRO A 25 12.28 0.72 10.54
CA PRO A 25 13.17 -0.39 10.87
C PRO A 25 12.72 -1.19 12.09
N PHE A 26 12.18 -0.53 13.12
CA PHE A 26 11.69 -1.19 14.33
C PHE A 26 10.42 -1.99 14.07
N ILE A 27 9.54 -1.49 13.20
CA ILE A 27 8.34 -2.19 12.78
C ILE A 27 8.72 -3.41 11.93
N ASP A 28 9.70 -3.27 11.02
CA ASP A 28 10.18 -4.33 10.14
C ASP A 28 10.69 -5.56 10.91
N GLU A 29 11.29 -5.36 12.08
CA GLU A 29 11.76 -6.44 12.96
C GLU A 29 10.61 -7.19 13.69
N SER A 30 9.44 -6.58 13.79
CA SER A 30 8.33 -7.09 14.61
C SER A 30 7.26 -7.87 13.84
N THR A 31 7.28 -7.85 12.51
CA THR A 31 6.24 -8.46 11.67
C THR A 31 6.77 -8.88 10.30
N ASP A 32 6.08 -9.84 9.68
CA ASP A 32 6.34 -10.26 8.30
C ASP A 32 5.64 -9.39 7.25
N ASP A 33 4.72 -8.53 7.66
CA ASP A 33 4.05 -7.58 6.79
C ASP A 33 4.97 -6.41 6.43
N TYR A 34 4.70 -5.77 5.30
CA TYR A 34 5.38 -4.53 4.93
C TYR A 34 4.59 -3.32 5.43
N PHE A 35 5.28 -2.31 5.92
CA PHE A 35 4.67 -1.03 6.29
C PHE A 35 5.12 0.07 5.35
N PHE A 36 4.25 1.05 5.15
CA PHE A 36 4.57 2.20 4.34
C PHE A 36 4.12 3.51 4.98
N ILE A 37 4.84 4.56 4.62
CA ILE A 37 4.51 5.94 4.91
C ILE A 37 4.46 6.68 3.58
N TRP A 38 3.31 7.24 3.24
CA TRP A 38 3.14 8.03 2.03
C TRP A 38 3.00 9.51 2.37
N ASP A 39 4.01 10.29 2.01
CA ASP A 39 3.93 11.76 1.99
C ASP A 39 3.21 12.16 0.71
N VAL A 40 1.92 12.47 0.83
CA VAL A 40 1.04 12.74 -0.31
C VAL A 40 1.47 14.00 -1.06
N LYS A 41 1.90 15.03 -0.32
CA LYS A 41 2.34 16.30 -0.90
C LYS A 41 3.65 16.17 -1.66
N LYS A 42 4.63 15.51 -1.06
CA LYS A 42 5.92 15.26 -1.70
C LYS A 42 5.86 14.15 -2.76
N ARG A 43 4.76 13.39 -2.80
CA ARG A 43 4.56 12.24 -3.69
C ARG A 43 5.66 11.18 -3.53
N ARG A 44 6.00 10.89 -2.27
CA ARG A 44 7.03 9.91 -1.90
C ARG A 44 6.45 8.88 -0.95
N VAL A 45 6.78 7.62 -1.21
CA VAL A 45 6.40 6.50 -0.35
C VAL A 45 7.66 5.88 0.21
N TYR A 46 7.66 5.63 1.51
CA TYR A 46 8.74 4.95 2.22
C TYR A 46 8.22 3.61 2.71
N PHE A 47 8.99 2.57 2.52
CA PHE A 47 8.62 1.21 2.91
C PHE A 47 9.61 0.62 3.92
N THR A 48 9.16 -0.40 4.66
CA THR A 48 10.08 -1.29 5.38
C THR A 48 11.06 -1.95 4.42
N ALA A 49 12.33 -2.07 4.85
CA ALA A 49 13.45 -2.43 3.95
C ALA A 49 13.30 -3.80 3.27
N ARG A 50 12.62 -4.75 3.91
CA ARG A 50 12.41 -6.10 3.35
C ARG A 50 11.67 -6.12 2.01
N ILE A 51 10.94 -5.07 1.66
CA ILE A 51 10.21 -5.03 0.40
C ILE A 51 11.14 -5.18 -0.82
N THR A 52 12.35 -4.65 -0.73
CA THR A 52 13.35 -4.74 -1.81
C THR A 52 13.93 -6.14 -1.98
N LYS A 53 13.82 -7.00 -0.97
CA LYS A 53 14.24 -8.39 -1.05
C LYS A 53 13.27 -9.23 -1.87
N GLN A 54 11.97 -8.97 -1.72
CA GLN A 54 10.91 -9.72 -2.36
C GLN A 54 10.55 -9.18 -3.74
N TYR A 55 10.54 -7.86 -3.88
CA TYR A 55 10.09 -7.17 -5.10
C TYR A 55 11.25 -6.46 -5.81
N PRO A 56 11.22 -6.33 -7.15
CA PRO A 56 12.28 -5.72 -7.94
C PRO A 56 12.26 -4.18 -7.82
N LEU A 57 12.46 -3.69 -6.61
CA LEU A 57 12.67 -2.28 -6.27
C LEU A 57 14.12 -2.11 -5.82
N GLU A 58 14.78 -1.07 -6.33
CA GLU A 58 16.08 -0.64 -5.83
C GLU A 58 15.89 0.17 -4.54
N GLU A 59 16.88 0.14 -3.65
CA GLU A 59 16.83 0.93 -2.42
C GLU A 59 16.84 2.42 -2.72
N GLU A 60 15.93 3.17 -2.09
CA GLU A 60 15.74 4.60 -2.29
C GLU A 60 15.72 5.36 -0.96
N GLU A 61 16.79 6.11 -0.67
CA GLU A 61 16.89 6.90 0.56
C GLU A 61 15.82 8.01 0.66
N ASN A 62 15.44 8.58 -0.48
CA ASN A 62 14.46 9.68 -0.55
C ASN A 62 13.03 9.22 -0.83
N GLY A 63 12.77 7.94 -0.62
CA GLY A 63 11.47 7.31 -0.88
C GLY A 63 11.20 7.07 -2.36
N TYR A 64 10.23 6.22 -2.61
CA TYR A 64 9.83 5.78 -3.95
C TYR A 64 8.80 6.73 -4.56
N THR A 65 8.91 6.93 -5.87
CA THR A 65 7.86 7.59 -6.66
C THR A 65 6.71 6.62 -6.94
N LEU A 66 5.56 7.16 -7.28
CA LEU A 66 4.43 6.35 -7.74
C LEU A 66 4.78 5.51 -8.98
N LYS A 67 5.61 6.04 -9.89
CA LYS A 67 6.08 5.32 -11.08
C LYS A 67 6.88 4.08 -10.71
N GLN A 68 7.78 4.18 -9.74
CA GLN A 68 8.54 3.02 -9.23
C GLN A 68 7.61 1.99 -8.60
N TRP A 69 6.66 2.40 -7.76
CA TRP A 69 5.67 1.49 -7.21
C TRP A 69 4.83 0.79 -8.28
N LEU A 70 4.31 1.55 -9.23
CA LEU A 70 3.51 1.00 -10.34
C LEU A 70 4.30 0.04 -11.23
N SER A 71 5.62 0.11 -11.25
CA SER A 71 6.45 -0.82 -12.04
C SER A 71 6.33 -2.26 -11.59
N ILE A 72 6.04 -2.50 -10.31
CA ILE A 72 5.85 -3.83 -9.72
C ILE A 72 4.38 -4.24 -9.57
N VAL A 73 3.44 -3.36 -9.87
CA VAL A 73 2.00 -3.66 -9.86
C VAL A 73 1.61 -4.37 -11.14
N HIS A 74 0.79 -5.41 -11.03
CA HIS A 74 0.26 -6.13 -12.19
C HIS A 74 -0.47 -5.17 -13.14
N PRO A 75 -0.25 -5.25 -14.47
CA PRO A 75 -0.80 -4.29 -15.43
C PRO A 75 -2.32 -4.08 -15.35
N CYS A 76 -3.08 -5.15 -15.13
CA CYS A 76 -4.54 -5.08 -15.02
C CYS A 76 -5.03 -4.31 -13.78
N ASP A 77 -4.20 -4.19 -12.74
CA ASP A 77 -4.59 -3.59 -11.46
C ASP A 77 -4.16 -2.13 -11.34
N LYS A 78 -3.28 -1.66 -12.24
CA LYS A 78 -2.72 -0.29 -12.19
C LYS A 78 -3.78 0.80 -12.27
N ARG A 79 -4.78 0.64 -13.11
CA ARG A 79 -5.85 1.62 -13.30
C ARG A 79 -6.65 1.81 -12.02
N MET A 80 -7.11 0.73 -11.42
CA MET A 80 -7.87 0.75 -10.17
C MET A 80 -7.08 1.43 -9.04
N LEU A 81 -5.80 1.06 -8.90
CA LEU A 81 -4.91 1.67 -7.90
C LEU A 81 -4.74 3.18 -8.13
N LEU A 82 -4.52 3.61 -9.37
CA LEU A 82 -4.38 5.03 -9.71
C LEU A 82 -5.64 5.84 -9.40
N GLU A 83 -6.82 5.30 -9.69
CA GLU A 83 -8.10 5.93 -9.38
C GLU A 83 -8.27 6.15 -7.88
N GLU A 84 -7.94 5.14 -7.05
CA GLU A 84 -8.01 5.25 -5.59
C GLU A 84 -6.98 6.25 -5.03
N LEU A 85 -5.74 6.20 -5.48
CA LEU A 85 -4.71 7.14 -5.04
C LEU A 85 -5.05 8.59 -5.42
N ASN A 86 -5.71 8.81 -6.57
CA ASN A 86 -6.17 10.15 -6.96
C ASN A 86 -7.26 10.69 -6.04
N LYS A 87 -8.21 9.86 -5.60
CA LYS A 87 -9.23 10.27 -4.61
C LYS A 87 -8.59 10.72 -3.30
N ILE A 88 -7.56 10.01 -2.85
CA ILE A 88 -6.81 10.37 -1.64
C ILE A 88 -6.06 11.69 -1.83
N LYS A 89 -5.37 11.87 -2.96
CA LYS A 89 -4.65 13.12 -3.29
C LYS A 89 -5.58 14.34 -3.36
N GLN A 90 -6.82 14.15 -3.79
CA GLN A 90 -7.84 15.19 -3.89
C GLN A 90 -8.56 15.45 -2.56
N GLY A 91 -8.22 14.72 -1.49
CA GLY A 91 -8.90 14.84 -0.21
C GLY A 91 -10.32 14.30 -0.17
N GLN A 92 -10.70 13.47 -1.15
CA GLN A 92 -12.02 12.83 -1.23
C GLN A 92 -12.12 11.58 -0.35
N LYS A 93 -10.98 11.03 0.07
CA LYS A 93 -10.89 9.80 0.83
C LYS A 93 -9.67 9.84 1.76
N ASP A 94 -9.84 9.42 3.00
CA ASP A 94 -8.79 9.41 4.03
C ASP A 94 -8.23 8.01 4.30
N THR A 95 -8.80 6.99 3.66
CA THR A 95 -8.44 5.59 3.85
C THR A 95 -8.17 4.90 2.54
N GLN A 96 -7.26 3.94 2.56
CA GLN A 96 -7.03 2.99 1.49
C GLN A 96 -7.32 1.58 1.99
N ASP A 97 -8.10 0.82 1.25
CA ASP A 97 -8.35 -0.61 1.49
C ASP A 97 -8.54 -1.30 0.14
N LEU A 98 -7.47 -1.85 -0.39
CA LEU A 98 -7.41 -2.45 -1.72
C LEU A 98 -6.70 -3.79 -1.70
N ASN A 99 -7.20 -4.71 -2.50
CA ASN A 99 -6.49 -5.93 -2.88
C ASN A 99 -6.05 -5.81 -4.33
N TYR A 100 -4.77 -6.05 -4.60
CA TYR A 100 -4.21 -6.04 -5.95
C TYR A 100 -2.95 -6.91 -6.01
N ARG A 101 -2.45 -7.15 -7.21
CA ARG A 101 -1.29 -8.01 -7.45
C ARG A 101 -0.02 -7.21 -7.60
N LEU A 102 1.02 -7.66 -6.94
CA LEU A 102 2.40 -7.27 -7.19
C LEU A 102 3.13 -8.39 -7.97
N ILE A 103 4.14 -8.02 -8.71
CA ILE A 103 5.02 -8.95 -9.42
C ILE A 103 6.33 -9.01 -8.64
N ASP A 104 6.67 -10.18 -8.11
CA ASP A 104 7.89 -10.39 -7.34
C ASP A 104 9.15 -10.49 -8.22
N ARG A 105 10.33 -10.65 -7.60
CA ARG A 105 11.62 -10.77 -8.32
C ARG A 105 11.71 -11.97 -9.23
N MET A 106 10.89 -13.00 -9.02
CA MET A 106 10.83 -14.20 -9.85
C MET A 106 9.78 -14.08 -10.98
N GLY A 107 9.11 -12.94 -11.09
CA GLY A 107 8.05 -12.69 -12.06
C GLY A 107 6.69 -13.28 -11.67
N LYS A 108 6.54 -13.73 -10.42
CA LYS A 108 5.32 -14.33 -9.91
C LYS A 108 4.34 -13.26 -9.43
N ASN A 109 3.06 -13.47 -9.71
CA ASN A 109 2.00 -12.63 -9.19
C ASN A 109 1.71 -12.95 -7.72
N VAL A 110 1.78 -11.93 -6.86
CA VAL A 110 1.50 -12.04 -5.43
C VAL A 110 0.31 -11.17 -5.10
N TRP A 111 -0.78 -11.75 -4.63
CA TRP A 111 -1.91 -10.99 -4.12
C TRP A 111 -1.57 -10.35 -2.81
N ILE A 112 -1.83 -9.06 -2.70
CA ILE A 112 -1.64 -8.28 -1.47
C ILE A 112 -2.92 -7.59 -1.05
N SER A 113 -3.03 -7.35 0.25
CA SER A 113 -4.00 -6.47 0.88
C SER A 113 -3.25 -5.22 1.35
N CYS A 114 -3.59 -4.06 0.80
CA CYS A 114 -2.97 -2.79 1.14
C CYS A 114 -3.99 -1.91 1.88
N ARG A 115 -3.73 -1.63 3.16
CA ARG A 115 -4.58 -0.81 4.01
C ARG A 115 -3.80 0.33 4.62
N GLY A 116 -4.37 1.53 4.57
CA GLY A 116 -3.74 2.71 5.14
C GLY A 116 -4.76 3.77 5.54
N ASN A 117 -4.33 4.66 6.42
CA ASN A 117 -5.12 5.80 6.89
C ASN A 117 -4.29 7.06 6.86
N ILE A 118 -4.93 8.17 6.50
CA ILE A 118 -4.35 9.50 6.68
C ILE A 118 -4.30 9.81 8.17
N ILE A 119 -3.12 10.16 8.67
CA ILE A 119 -2.87 10.50 10.07
C ILE A 119 -2.60 11.99 10.31
N ALA A 120 -2.43 12.75 9.22
CA ALA A 120 -2.10 14.15 9.34
C ALA A 120 -3.28 14.97 9.84
N ASP A 121 -2.98 15.92 10.70
CA ASP A 121 -3.90 16.94 11.16
C ASP A 121 -4.46 17.70 9.93
N THR A 122 -5.79 17.77 9.85
CA THR A 122 -6.51 18.49 8.79
C THR A 122 -6.21 20.01 8.76
N LYS A 123 -5.67 20.55 9.83
CA LYS A 123 -5.19 21.95 9.88
C LYS A 123 -3.91 22.17 9.08
N HIS A 124 -3.17 21.12 8.81
CA HIS A 124 -1.88 21.20 8.16
C HIS A 124 -2.00 20.58 6.76
N LYS A 125 -1.95 21.32 5.74
CA LYS A 125 -2.11 20.94 4.32
C LYS A 125 -1.09 19.89 3.79
N ASN A 126 -0.64 18.97 4.63
CA ASN A 126 0.34 17.97 4.29
C ASN A 126 -0.10 16.57 4.77
N PRO A 127 -1.03 15.92 4.07
CA PRO A 127 -1.51 14.61 4.47
C PRO A 127 -0.41 13.55 4.38
N ILE A 128 -0.28 12.77 5.46
CA ILE A 128 0.61 11.61 5.55
C ILE A 128 -0.28 10.39 5.75
N MET A 129 -0.11 9.37 4.93
CA MET A 129 -0.76 8.08 5.10
C MET A 129 0.23 7.09 5.69
N ILE A 130 -0.21 6.38 6.71
CA ILE A 130 0.49 5.19 7.23
C ILE A 130 -0.35 3.97 6.88
N GLY A 131 0.31 2.91 6.42
CA GLY A 131 -0.38 1.70 6.05
C GLY A 131 0.47 0.45 6.12
N ARG A 132 -0.22 -0.66 5.89
CA ARG A 132 0.31 -2.01 5.92
C ARG A 132 -0.03 -2.74 4.63
N ILE A 133 0.91 -3.53 4.16
CA ILE A 133 0.77 -4.43 3.02
C ILE A 133 0.98 -5.86 3.53
N CYS A 134 -0.06 -6.68 3.41
CA CYS A 134 -0.01 -8.10 3.75
C CYS A 134 -0.06 -8.91 2.47
N GLU A 135 0.77 -9.93 2.36
CA GLU A 135 0.62 -10.93 1.31
C GLU A 135 -0.56 -11.84 1.65
N ASN A 136 -1.49 -11.98 0.70
CA ASN A 136 -2.65 -12.82 0.90
C ASN A 136 -2.30 -14.30 0.63
N VAL A 137 -2.54 -15.14 1.61
CA VAL A 137 -2.34 -16.60 1.51
C VAL A 137 -3.16 -17.22 0.36
N PHE A 138 -4.21 -16.55 -0.07
CA PHE A 138 -5.04 -16.97 -1.20
C PHE A 138 -4.32 -16.97 -2.57
N SER A 139 -3.17 -16.30 -2.69
CA SER A 139 -2.34 -16.36 -3.89
C SER A 139 -1.86 -17.78 -4.19
N LEU A 140 -1.63 -18.61 -3.17
CA LEU A 140 -1.25 -20.01 -3.30
C LEU A 140 -2.33 -20.86 -3.97
N TRP A 141 -3.59 -20.50 -3.79
CA TRP A 141 -4.74 -21.24 -4.34
C TRP A 141 -4.98 -20.96 -5.82
N GLU A 142 -4.65 -19.76 -6.31
CA GLU A 142 -4.71 -19.47 -7.76
C GLU A 142 -3.71 -20.29 -8.55
N ASP A 143 -2.51 -20.46 -8.03
CA ASP A 143 -1.45 -21.24 -8.69
C ASP A 143 -1.79 -22.75 -8.72
N GLU A 144 -2.39 -23.29 -7.66
CA GLU A 144 -2.79 -24.69 -7.57
C GLU A 144 -4.02 -25.03 -8.42
N LEU A 145 -4.93 -24.07 -8.62
CA LEU A 145 -6.17 -24.26 -9.38
C LEU A 145 -6.09 -23.74 -10.83
N THR A 146 -4.90 -23.59 -11.39
CA THR A 146 -4.67 -23.19 -12.81
C THR A 146 -5.22 -21.80 -13.19
N GLY A 147 -5.31 -20.87 -12.24
CA GLY A 147 -5.69 -19.46 -12.50
C GLY A 147 -7.15 -19.25 -12.91
N LEU A 148 -8.02 -20.26 -12.76
CA LEU A 148 -9.41 -20.17 -13.20
C LEU A 148 -10.36 -19.49 -12.19
N MET A 149 -9.97 -19.38 -10.91
CA MET A 149 -10.80 -18.78 -9.86
C MET A 149 -9.98 -17.85 -8.96
N ASN A 150 -10.44 -16.62 -8.75
CA ASN A 150 -9.90 -15.77 -7.69
C ASN A 150 -10.60 -16.05 -6.34
N ALA A 151 -9.95 -15.72 -5.22
CA ALA A 151 -10.46 -15.97 -3.87
C ALA A 151 -11.85 -15.35 -3.62
N SER A 152 -12.14 -14.18 -4.20
CA SER A 152 -13.45 -13.53 -4.10
C SER A 152 -14.53 -14.31 -4.80
N LYS A 153 -14.23 -14.93 -5.93
CA LYS A 153 -15.17 -15.76 -6.67
C LYS A 153 -15.45 -17.06 -5.94
N MET A 154 -14.43 -17.67 -5.33
CA MET A 154 -14.62 -18.87 -4.49
C MET A 154 -15.50 -18.58 -3.28
N ALA A 155 -15.30 -17.46 -2.58
CA ALA A 155 -16.13 -17.07 -1.44
C ALA A 155 -17.62 -16.90 -1.84
N MET A 156 -17.90 -16.26 -2.99
CA MET A 156 -19.25 -16.11 -3.52
C MET A 156 -19.91 -17.45 -3.90
N ASP A 157 -19.14 -18.40 -4.41
CA ASP A 157 -19.66 -19.71 -4.80
C ASP A 157 -19.98 -20.59 -3.57
N PHE A 158 -19.28 -20.45 -2.46
CA PHE A 158 -19.57 -21.12 -1.20
C PHE A 158 -20.86 -20.60 -0.54
N GLU A 159 -21.13 -19.29 -0.64
CA GLU A 159 -22.36 -18.70 -0.10
C GLU A 159 -23.64 -19.06 -0.91
N LYS A 160 -23.48 -19.49 -2.16
CA LYS A 160 -24.61 -19.81 -3.05
C LYS A 160 -25.02 -21.26 -3.08
N LYS A 161 -24.35 -22.18 -2.41
CA LYS A 161 -24.80 -23.57 -2.29
C LYS A 161 -25.84 -23.67 -1.18
N PRO A 162 -27.12 -23.89 -1.52
CA PRO A 162 -28.10 -24.26 -0.49
C PRO A 162 -27.66 -25.60 0.09
N LEU A 163 -27.75 -25.70 1.42
CA LEU A 163 -27.71 -26.97 2.11
C LEU A 163 -28.84 -27.82 1.56
N GLU A 164 -28.57 -28.74 0.64
CA GLU A 164 -29.48 -29.81 0.34
C GLU A 164 -29.64 -30.61 1.62
N GLN A 165 -30.77 -30.43 2.26
CA GLN A 165 -31.26 -31.31 3.30
C GLN A 165 -31.45 -32.67 2.66
N THR A 166 -30.56 -33.59 2.93
CA THR A 166 -30.82 -35.01 2.76
C THR A 166 -31.86 -35.39 3.79
N GLY A 167 -33.06 -35.57 3.33
CA GLY A 167 -34.11 -36.21 4.08
C GLY A 167 -33.88 -37.70 4.26
#